data_13f80fc41fbdefbf8a01f9eddf19dfa8
#
_entry.id   13f80fc41fbdefbf8a01f9eddf19dfa8
#
_cell.length_a   1.000
_cell.length_b   1.000
_cell.length_c   1.000
_cell.angle_alpha   90.00
_cell.angle_beta   90.00
_cell.angle_gamma   90.00
#
_symmetry.space_group_name_H-M   'P 1'
#
loop_
_entity.id
_entity.type
_entity.pdbx_description
1 polymer ?
#
loop_
_entity_poly.entity_id
_entity_poly.type
_entity_poly.pdbx_seq_one_letter_code
_entity_poly.pdbx_strand_id
1 'polypeptide(L)'
;LISRFCRTSFHKNGSRLARLSVIFIITATTQLALYGGAQGADNSSFVAAGGSPNQVAAINPQDPPVYKTDWFDSGKLLATGGVAQVEGGGGGGLTPWALITGYETRDAIGGNIHATVIPLSDFTLKTAGLAVGLFDRIEISAARVAFDTGTTGVKLGLGNGFTFYENIFGAKVKLLGDAVYDQESWLPQVAFGIQYKTNDRGGVIHAIGGREAQGVDYYVSATKLFLGESLLANATIRETKANQFGILGFGGDKNAGYATEFEGSLALLLTRQLVVGTEYRTKPDNLRFAREQNAADVFLAFFLNKNLSATLAYVDLGDIATIKDQRGAYISLQAGF
;
A
#
# COMPACT_ATOMS: atom_id res chain seq x y z
N LEU A 1 20.31 34.15 3.71
CA LEU A 1 20.47 33.99 5.18
C LEU A 1 20.84 32.56 5.60
N ILE A 2 20.72 31.58 4.73
CA ILE A 2 21.03 30.15 5.02
C ILE A 2 22.51 29.82 4.74
N SER A 3 23.27 30.68 4.07
CA SER A 3 24.66 30.38 3.66
C SER A 3 25.73 30.64 4.75
N ARG A 4 25.40 31.05 5.95
CA ARG A 4 26.38 31.38 7.00
C ARG A 4 26.47 30.42 8.18
N PHE A 5 25.73 29.30 8.22
CA PHE A 5 25.72 28.40 9.39
C PHE A 5 26.38 27.03 9.17
N CYS A 6 27.10 26.82 8.07
CA CYS A 6 27.75 25.54 7.81
C CYS A 6 29.28 25.64 7.85
N ARG A 7 29.84 26.26 8.91
CA ARG A 7 31.28 26.13 9.24
C ARG A 7 31.44 26.21 10.73
N THR A 8 31.40 25.05 11.40
CA THR A 8 32.32 24.71 12.51
C THR A 8 31.96 23.32 13.07
N SER A 9 33.00 22.53 13.23
CA SER A 9 33.18 21.43 14.18
C SER A 9 32.72 20.06 13.77
N PHE A 10 33.52 19.38 12.92
CA PHE A 10 33.67 17.92 12.98
C PHE A 10 34.72 17.61 14.04
N HIS A 11 34.29 17.11 15.20
CA HIS A 11 35.17 16.39 16.10
C HIS A 11 34.80 14.91 16.06
N LYS A 12 35.84 14.09 15.77
CA LYS A 12 35.81 12.64 15.72
C LYS A 12 35.39 12.05 17.06
N ASN A 13 34.40 11.17 17.08
CA ASN A 13 34.43 10.03 17.97
C ASN A 13 33.73 8.84 17.29
N GLY A 14 34.52 7.78 17.14
CA GLY A 14 34.07 6.54 16.51
C GLY A 14 33.25 5.69 17.46
N SER A 15 32.12 5.22 16.98
CA SER A 15 31.53 3.98 17.44
C SER A 15 31.00 3.21 16.23
N ARG A 16 31.53 2.00 16.08
CA ARG A 16 31.16 1.04 15.04
C ARG A 16 29.71 0.59 15.30
N LEU A 17 28.78 1.09 14.51
CA LEU A 17 27.47 0.48 14.38
C LEU A 17 27.44 -0.26 13.05
N ALA A 18 27.22 -1.56 13.16
CA ALA A 18 27.16 -2.50 12.07
C ALA A 18 26.10 -2.06 11.03
N ARG A 19 26.55 -1.86 9.80
CA ARG A 19 25.68 -1.71 8.64
C ARG A 19 25.09 -3.09 8.32
N LEU A 20 23.86 -3.34 8.72
CA LEU A 20 23.08 -4.42 8.14
C LEU A 20 22.61 -3.94 6.77
N SER A 21 23.40 -4.24 5.74
CA SER A 21 22.95 -4.15 4.35
C SER A 21 22.09 -5.38 4.08
N VAL A 22 20.77 -5.21 4.14
CA VAL A 22 19.83 -6.22 3.63
C VAL A 22 19.85 -6.10 2.11
N ILE A 23 20.65 -6.94 1.49
CA ILE A 23 20.64 -7.14 0.03
C ILE A 23 19.45 -8.08 -0.25
N PHE A 24 18.35 -7.54 -0.75
CA PHE A 24 17.28 -8.34 -1.35
C PHE A 24 17.75 -8.77 -2.74
N ILE A 25 18.26 -9.99 -2.84
CA ILE A 25 18.44 -10.68 -4.12
C ILE A 25 17.06 -11.26 -4.49
N ILE A 26 16.37 -10.59 -5.40
CA ILE A 26 15.21 -11.16 -6.07
C ILE A 26 15.73 -12.08 -7.18
N THR A 27 15.93 -13.35 -6.86
CA THR A 27 16.05 -14.38 -7.86
C THR A 27 14.65 -14.83 -8.26
N ALA A 28 14.13 -14.22 -9.31
CA ALA A 28 12.93 -14.73 -9.99
C ALA A 28 13.31 -16.01 -10.73
N THR A 29 13.08 -17.15 -10.13
CA THR A 29 13.07 -18.44 -10.83
C THR A 29 11.73 -18.56 -11.58
N THR A 30 11.73 -18.17 -12.84
CA THR A 30 10.68 -18.48 -13.79
C THR A 30 10.74 -19.98 -14.11
N GLN A 31 9.89 -20.76 -13.46
CA GLN A 31 9.54 -22.07 -13.99
C GLN A 31 8.40 -21.91 -14.99
N LEU A 32 8.76 -21.90 -16.25
CA LEU A 32 7.84 -21.98 -17.38
C LEU A 32 7.36 -23.43 -17.47
N ALA A 33 6.17 -23.74 -16.96
CA ALA A 33 5.52 -25.01 -17.22
C ALA A 33 4.86 -24.95 -18.60
N LEU A 34 5.52 -25.55 -19.60
CA LEU A 34 4.96 -25.81 -20.89
C LEU A 34 3.91 -26.93 -20.75
N TYR A 35 2.64 -26.59 -20.84
CA TYR A 35 1.58 -27.57 -21.10
C TYR A 35 1.47 -27.77 -22.61
N GLY A 36 2.12 -28.82 -23.08
CA GLY A 36 1.88 -29.38 -24.41
C GLY A 36 0.66 -30.29 -24.39
N GLY A 37 -0.35 -29.93 -25.15
CA GLY A 37 -1.49 -30.79 -25.40
C GLY A 37 -1.10 -31.98 -26.29
N ALA A 38 -1.63 -33.15 -26.02
CA ALA A 38 -1.73 -34.26 -26.96
C ALA A 38 -3.12 -34.87 -26.82
N GLN A 39 -3.82 -34.86 -27.94
CA GLN A 39 -5.05 -35.59 -28.16
C GLN A 39 -4.75 -37.07 -28.52
N GLY A 40 -5.65 -37.94 -28.13
CA GLY A 40 -6.16 -38.98 -29.05
C GLY A 40 -5.66 -40.41 -28.84
N ALA A 41 -6.66 -41.24 -28.62
CA ALA A 41 -6.92 -42.54 -29.18
C ALA A 41 -6.15 -43.75 -28.63
N ASP A 42 -6.90 -44.62 -28.17
CA ASP A 42 -7.27 -45.96 -28.57
C ASP A 42 -6.98 -47.09 -27.59
N ASN A 43 -8.06 -47.83 -27.40
CA ASN A 43 -8.14 -49.12 -26.74
C ASN A 43 -7.11 -50.12 -27.26
N SER A 44 -6.39 -50.74 -26.37
CA SER A 44 -6.14 -52.18 -26.49
C SER A 44 -5.76 -52.77 -25.13
N SER A 45 -6.51 -53.77 -24.79
CA SER A 45 -6.39 -54.72 -23.72
C SER A 45 -4.96 -55.24 -23.50
N PHE A 46 -4.48 -55.16 -22.27
CA PHE A 46 -3.50 -56.12 -21.74
C PHE A 46 -3.92 -56.54 -20.33
N VAL A 47 -4.16 -57.84 -20.22
CA VAL A 47 -4.42 -58.53 -18.96
C VAL A 47 -3.09 -58.94 -18.36
N ALA A 48 -3.04 -58.80 -17.05
CA ALA A 48 -2.37 -59.58 -16.03
C ALA A 48 -1.22 -58.90 -15.29
N ALA A 49 -1.37 -58.71 -14.07
CA ALA A 49 -0.79 -59.40 -12.93
C ALA A 49 -0.89 -58.53 -11.64
N GLY A 50 -1.69 -58.99 -10.73
CA GLY A 50 -1.46 -59.00 -9.28
C GLY A 50 -0.84 -57.74 -8.61
N GLY A 51 -1.60 -56.66 -8.46
CA GLY A 51 -1.34 -55.64 -7.48
C GLY A 51 -2.67 -55.27 -6.84
N SER A 52 -2.78 -55.37 -5.53
CA SER A 52 -3.97 -54.99 -4.76
C SER A 52 -4.46 -53.62 -5.18
N PRO A 53 -5.75 -53.41 -5.47
CA PRO A 53 -6.29 -52.09 -5.70
C PRO A 53 -6.08 -51.30 -4.45
N ASN A 54 -5.46 -50.13 -4.60
CA ASN A 54 -5.47 -49.09 -3.56
C ASN A 54 -6.91 -48.96 -3.03
N GLN A 55 -7.14 -49.44 -1.83
CA GLN A 55 -8.36 -49.15 -1.12
C GLN A 55 -8.38 -47.62 -0.92
N VAL A 56 -9.10 -46.94 -1.80
CA VAL A 56 -9.61 -45.62 -1.47
C VAL A 56 -10.39 -45.87 -0.17
N ALA A 57 -9.83 -45.39 0.93
CA ALA A 57 -10.50 -45.50 2.23
C ALA A 57 -11.91 -44.93 2.06
N ALA A 58 -12.92 -45.80 2.18
CA ALA A 58 -14.31 -45.40 2.08
C ALA A 58 -14.52 -44.33 3.21
N ILE A 59 -14.87 -43.11 2.83
CA ILE A 59 -15.22 -42.06 3.75
C ILE A 59 -16.43 -42.57 4.54
N ASN A 60 -16.22 -42.91 5.79
CA ASN A 60 -17.31 -43.29 6.67
C ASN A 60 -18.20 -42.05 6.89
N PRO A 61 -19.51 -42.08 6.54
CA PRO A 61 -20.39 -40.93 6.70
C PRO A 61 -20.55 -40.45 8.15
N GLN A 62 -20.04 -41.22 9.11
CA GLN A 62 -20.08 -40.91 10.55
C GLN A 62 -18.79 -40.23 11.05
N ASP A 63 -17.74 -40.19 10.23
CA ASP A 63 -16.55 -39.45 10.59
C ASP A 63 -16.82 -37.94 10.45
N PRO A 64 -16.51 -37.11 11.44
CA PRO A 64 -16.64 -35.69 11.31
C PRO A 64 -15.78 -35.22 10.12
N PRO A 65 -16.29 -34.32 9.28
CA PRO A 65 -15.52 -33.81 8.15
C PRO A 65 -14.18 -33.25 8.65
N VAL A 66 -13.08 -33.83 8.16
CA VAL A 66 -11.75 -33.30 8.43
C VAL A 66 -11.62 -32.02 7.60
N TYR A 67 -11.97 -30.88 8.22
CA TYR A 67 -11.69 -29.58 7.64
C TYR A 67 -10.18 -29.38 7.64
N LYS A 68 -9.54 -29.58 6.50
CA LYS A 68 -8.19 -29.11 6.28
C LYS A 68 -8.29 -27.58 6.19
N THR A 69 -7.85 -26.89 7.20
CA THR A 69 -7.69 -25.43 7.14
C THR A 69 -6.58 -25.14 6.14
N ASP A 70 -6.93 -24.66 4.96
CA ASP A 70 -5.97 -24.13 4.02
C ASP A 70 -5.72 -22.66 4.38
N TRP A 71 -4.60 -22.41 5.03
CA TRP A 71 -4.23 -21.06 5.49
C TRP A 71 -4.04 -20.04 4.35
N PHE A 72 -3.96 -20.50 3.10
CA PHE A 72 -3.76 -19.69 1.92
C PHE A 72 -4.94 -19.76 0.94
N ASP A 73 -6.13 -20.05 1.44
CA ASP A 73 -7.33 -20.04 0.62
C ASP A 73 -7.67 -18.64 0.14
N SER A 74 -7.73 -18.46 -1.18
CA SER A 74 -7.96 -17.18 -1.84
C SER A 74 -9.41 -17.05 -2.33
N GLY A 75 -10.36 -16.93 -1.40
CA GLY A 75 -11.80 -16.91 -1.68
C GLY A 75 -12.37 -15.57 -2.17
N LYS A 76 -11.69 -14.42 -1.94
CA LYS A 76 -12.18 -13.10 -2.38
C LYS A 76 -12.26 -12.99 -3.90
N LEU A 77 -13.21 -12.17 -4.38
CA LEU A 77 -13.35 -11.85 -5.81
C LEU A 77 -12.17 -11.01 -6.30
N LEU A 78 -11.88 -11.09 -7.60
CA LEU A 78 -10.85 -10.28 -8.23
C LEU A 78 -11.16 -8.77 -8.03
N ALA A 79 -10.13 -7.96 -7.83
CA ALA A 79 -10.19 -6.52 -7.56
C ALA A 79 -10.81 -6.10 -6.20
N THR A 80 -11.27 -7.03 -5.36
CA THR A 80 -11.90 -6.69 -4.08
C THR A 80 -10.94 -6.61 -2.90
N GLY A 81 -9.66 -6.94 -3.10
CA GLY A 81 -8.59 -6.72 -2.11
C GLY A 81 -8.02 -5.29 -2.13
N GLY A 82 -8.49 -4.43 -3.04
CA GLY A 82 -7.92 -3.10 -3.26
C GLY A 82 -6.58 -3.16 -4.00
N VAL A 83 -5.91 -2.01 -4.09
CA VAL A 83 -4.52 -1.89 -4.52
C VAL A 83 -3.65 -1.49 -3.33
N ALA A 84 -2.34 -1.54 -3.48
CA ALA A 84 -1.43 -1.10 -2.42
C ALA A 84 -1.34 0.42 -2.42
N GLN A 85 -1.59 1.01 -1.28
CA GLN A 85 -1.40 2.42 -1.02
C GLN A 85 0.09 2.78 -0.99
N VAL A 86 0.44 4.00 -1.36
CA VAL A 86 1.82 4.50 -1.29
C VAL A 86 2.44 4.38 0.11
N GLU A 87 1.62 4.40 1.16
CA GLU A 87 2.00 4.22 2.56
C GLU A 87 1.98 2.75 3.03
N GLY A 88 1.75 1.78 2.13
CA GLY A 88 1.93 0.34 2.36
C GLY A 88 0.67 -0.45 2.69
N GLY A 89 -0.38 0.18 3.18
CA GLY A 89 -1.63 -0.50 3.51
C GLY A 89 -2.49 -0.80 2.27
N GLY A 90 -3.50 -1.62 2.42
CA GLY A 90 -4.51 -1.84 1.39
C GLY A 90 -5.46 -0.65 1.25
N GLY A 91 -5.73 -0.25 0.00
CA GLY A 91 -6.59 0.90 -0.27
C GLY A 91 -6.69 1.21 -1.74
N GLY A 92 -6.78 2.50 -2.06
CA GLY A 92 -6.44 3.06 -3.34
C GLY A 92 -4.95 3.42 -3.39
N GLY A 93 -4.51 4.23 -4.35
CA GLY A 93 -3.12 4.66 -4.42
C GLY A 93 -2.73 5.65 -3.32
N LEU A 94 -3.61 6.62 -3.03
CA LEU A 94 -3.39 7.69 -2.07
C LEU A 94 -4.14 7.50 -0.75
N THR A 95 -5.30 6.83 -0.76
CA THR A 95 -6.20 6.77 0.40
C THR A 95 -6.33 5.35 0.95
N PRO A 96 -6.40 5.15 2.27
CA PRO A 96 -6.70 3.85 2.85
C PRO A 96 -8.18 3.50 2.68
N TRP A 97 -8.47 2.24 2.35
CA TRP A 97 -9.82 1.72 2.34
C TRP A 97 -10.05 0.80 3.55
N ALA A 98 -11.30 0.58 3.89
CA ALA A 98 -11.65 -0.33 4.97
C ALA A 98 -11.39 -1.81 4.62
N LEU A 99 -11.11 -2.12 3.36
CA LEU A 99 -10.77 -3.47 2.90
C LEU A 99 -9.49 -3.97 3.56
N ILE A 100 -9.45 -5.25 3.88
CA ILE A 100 -8.25 -5.95 4.31
C ILE A 100 -7.54 -6.48 3.06
N THR A 101 -6.22 -6.21 2.97
CA THR A 101 -5.40 -6.56 1.81
C THR A 101 -5.28 -8.06 1.62
N GLY A 102 -5.13 -8.49 0.36
CA GLY A 102 -5.02 -9.90 0.00
C GLY A 102 -6.35 -10.51 -0.40
N TYR A 103 -6.32 -11.78 -0.75
CA TYR A 103 -7.47 -12.54 -1.23
C TYR A 103 -7.96 -13.60 -0.25
N GLU A 104 -7.50 -13.55 0.99
CA GLU A 104 -7.83 -14.48 2.07
C GLU A 104 -9.32 -14.47 2.43
N THR A 105 -9.78 -15.59 2.90
CA THR A 105 -11.10 -15.76 3.55
C THR A 105 -11.01 -15.52 5.06
N ARG A 106 -12.12 -15.69 5.77
CA ARG A 106 -12.19 -15.45 7.23
C ARG A 106 -11.37 -16.41 8.08
N ASP A 107 -10.86 -17.48 7.51
CA ASP A 107 -10.05 -18.54 8.12
C ASP A 107 -8.67 -18.69 7.48
N ALA A 108 -8.31 -17.76 6.60
CA ALA A 108 -7.07 -17.79 5.83
C ALA A 108 -6.22 -16.52 6.01
N ILE A 109 -5.03 -16.54 5.44
CA ILE A 109 -4.04 -15.47 5.43
C ILE A 109 -3.79 -15.07 3.98
N GLY A 110 -3.82 -13.79 3.71
CA GLY A 110 -3.47 -13.22 2.42
C GLY A 110 -2.43 -12.12 2.57
N GLY A 111 -2.04 -11.54 1.46
CA GLY A 111 -1.13 -10.41 1.51
C GLY A 111 -0.71 -9.93 0.15
N ASN A 112 0.10 -8.88 0.16
CA ASN A 112 0.72 -8.35 -1.04
C ASN A 112 2.11 -7.79 -0.75
N ILE A 113 2.90 -7.70 -1.82
CA ILE A 113 4.09 -6.87 -1.92
C ILE A 113 3.90 -5.90 -3.09
N HIS A 114 4.41 -4.69 -2.98
CA HIS A 114 4.28 -3.71 -4.04
C HIS A 114 5.54 -2.86 -4.20
N ALA A 115 5.69 -2.31 -5.40
CA ALA A 115 6.65 -1.28 -5.71
C ALA A 115 5.98 -0.21 -6.56
N THR A 116 6.17 1.05 -6.16
CA THR A 116 5.55 2.22 -6.80
C THR A 116 6.59 3.27 -7.09
N VAL A 117 6.48 3.94 -8.24
CA VAL A 117 7.26 5.12 -8.59
C VAL A 117 6.32 6.23 -9.03
N ILE A 118 6.58 7.44 -8.52
CA ILE A 118 5.81 8.64 -8.82
C ILE A 118 6.81 9.74 -9.27
N PRO A 119 7.17 9.78 -10.56
CA PRO A 119 7.90 10.90 -11.12
C PRO A 119 6.97 12.13 -11.17
N LEU A 120 7.33 13.15 -10.40
CA LEU A 120 6.67 14.45 -10.36
C LEU A 120 7.44 15.46 -11.22
N SER A 121 6.94 16.68 -11.33
CA SER A 121 7.56 17.75 -12.10
C SER A 121 9.01 18.03 -11.67
N ASP A 122 9.28 18.08 -10.38
CA ASP A 122 10.59 18.41 -9.81
C ASP A 122 11.16 17.35 -8.85
N PHE A 123 10.38 16.36 -8.46
CA PHE A 123 10.73 15.34 -7.48
C PHE A 123 10.43 13.94 -8.00
N THR A 124 10.99 12.94 -7.35
CA THR A 124 10.58 11.55 -7.59
C THR A 124 10.34 10.84 -6.26
N LEU A 125 9.14 10.31 -6.08
CA LEU A 125 8.81 9.47 -4.94
C LEU A 125 8.84 8.00 -5.39
N LYS A 126 9.50 7.16 -4.60
CA LYS A 126 9.52 5.71 -4.79
C LYS A 126 9.11 5.05 -3.49
N THR A 127 8.29 4.03 -3.56
CA THR A 127 7.93 3.23 -2.40
C THR A 127 8.00 1.75 -2.72
N ALA A 128 8.36 0.99 -1.73
CA ALA A 128 8.24 -0.46 -1.73
C ALA A 128 7.68 -0.88 -0.37
N GLY A 129 6.76 -1.82 -0.37
CA GLY A 129 6.11 -2.24 0.85
C GLY A 129 5.50 -3.63 0.73
N LEU A 130 4.99 -4.08 1.86
CA LEU A 130 4.27 -5.33 2.01
C LEU A 130 3.12 -5.15 3.00
N ALA A 131 2.07 -5.92 2.81
CA ALA A 131 0.98 -6.00 3.76
C ALA A 131 0.48 -7.46 3.87
N VAL A 132 0.06 -7.83 5.06
CA VAL A 132 -0.49 -9.17 5.36
C VAL A 132 -1.86 -8.98 5.96
N GLY A 133 -2.85 -9.61 5.35
CA GLY A 133 -4.22 -9.74 5.84
C GLY A 133 -4.39 -11.04 6.61
N LEU A 134 -5.00 -10.95 7.77
CA LEU A 134 -5.26 -12.08 8.64
C LEU A 134 -6.76 -12.22 8.85
N PHE A 135 -7.33 -13.33 8.41
CA PHE A 135 -8.72 -13.74 8.67
C PHE A 135 -9.77 -12.72 8.20
N ASP A 136 -9.45 -11.97 7.13
CA ASP A 136 -10.28 -10.85 6.65
C ASP A 136 -10.67 -9.86 7.78
N ARG A 137 -9.83 -9.75 8.80
CA ARG A 137 -10.09 -8.94 10.00
C ARG A 137 -8.99 -7.97 10.35
N ILE A 138 -7.73 -8.38 10.23
CA ILE A 138 -6.57 -7.61 10.65
C ILE A 138 -5.62 -7.46 9.47
N GLU A 139 -5.04 -6.29 9.29
CA GLU A 139 -3.98 -6.02 8.33
C GLU A 139 -2.78 -5.45 9.07
N ILE A 140 -1.59 -5.96 8.74
CA ILE A 140 -0.31 -5.41 9.19
C ILE A 140 0.48 -5.05 7.94
N SER A 141 1.04 -3.85 7.90
CA SER A 141 1.77 -3.35 6.73
C SER A 141 3.10 -2.70 7.12
N ALA A 142 4.03 -2.72 6.17
CA ALA A 142 5.27 -1.99 6.27
C ALA A 142 5.64 -1.45 4.89
N ALA A 143 6.09 -0.20 4.84
CA ALA A 143 6.58 0.42 3.61
C ALA A 143 7.81 1.29 3.88
N ARG A 144 8.63 1.44 2.85
CA ARG A 144 9.71 2.41 2.81
C ARG A 144 9.52 3.33 1.62
N VAL A 145 9.45 4.61 1.92
CA VAL A 145 9.35 5.70 0.94
C VAL A 145 10.72 6.33 0.78
N ALA A 146 11.13 6.57 -0.46
CA ALA A 146 12.30 7.37 -0.83
C ALA A 146 11.82 8.56 -1.66
N PHE A 147 11.95 9.75 -1.11
CA PHE A 147 11.61 11.00 -1.78
C PHE A 147 12.90 11.70 -2.24
N ASP A 148 13.17 11.61 -3.53
CA ASP A 148 14.36 12.16 -4.19
C ASP A 148 14.08 13.57 -4.71
N THR A 149 14.88 14.53 -4.26
CA THR A 149 14.75 15.93 -4.66
C THR A 149 15.44 16.24 -5.99
N GLY A 150 16.15 15.27 -6.58
CA GLY A 150 16.82 15.45 -7.87
C GLY A 150 17.69 16.72 -7.90
N THR A 151 17.67 17.43 -9.02
CA THR A 151 18.36 18.71 -9.19
C THR A 151 17.73 19.84 -8.39
N THR A 152 16.46 19.75 -8.04
CA THR A 152 15.72 20.74 -7.24
C THR A 152 16.24 20.82 -5.80
N GLY A 153 16.87 19.75 -5.29
CA GLY A 153 17.59 19.78 -4.02
C GLY A 153 18.64 20.88 -3.93
N VAL A 154 19.28 21.25 -5.04
CA VAL A 154 20.26 22.38 -5.09
C VAL A 154 19.55 23.70 -4.83
N LYS A 155 18.37 23.93 -5.43
CA LYS A 155 17.55 25.15 -5.22
C LYS A 155 17.07 25.26 -3.77
N LEU A 156 16.83 24.12 -3.13
CA LEU A 156 16.40 24.02 -1.73
C LEU A 156 17.58 24.08 -0.73
N GLY A 157 18.82 24.16 -1.21
CA GLY A 157 20.02 24.18 -0.35
C GLY A 157 20.40 22.82 0.24
N LEU A 158 19.83 21.73 -0.28
CA LEU A 158 20.04 20.36 0.21
C LEU A 158 21.14 19.62 -0.56
N GLY A 159 21.46 20.08 -1.77
CA GLY A 159 22.36 19.40 -2.71
C GLY A 159 21.63 18.55 -3.75
N ASN A 160 22.35 18.16 -4.79
CA ASN A 160 21.79 17.36 -5.87
C ASN A 160 21.51 15.92 -5.41
N GLY A 161 20.32 15.39 -5.72
CA GLY A 161 19.93 14.02 -5.39
C GLY A 161 19.73 13.77 -3.89
N PHE A 162 19.50 14.83 -3.10
CA PHE A 162 19.19 14.66 -1.69
C PHE A 162 17.89 13.88 -1.54
N THR A 163 17.93 12.82 -0.73
CA THR A 163 16.79 11.92 -0.57
C THR A 163 16.36 11.84 0.90
N PHE A 164 15.06 12.00 1.13
CA PHE A 164 14.42 11.66 2.40
C PHE A 164 13.98 10.21 2.36
N TYR A 165 14.23 9.47 3.44
CA TYR A 165 13.71 8.13 3.61
C TYR A 165 12.73 8.12 4.77
N GLU A 166 11.54 7.61 4.51
CA GLU A 166 10.52 7.41 5.51
C GLU A 166 10.19 5.93 5.61
N ASN A 167 10.13 5.39 6.84
CA ASN A 167 9.62 4.06 7.10
C ASN A 167 8.25 4.19 7.74
N ILE A 168 7.31 3.39 7.28
CA ILE A 168 5.90 3.40 7.69
C ILE A 168 5.53 2.00 8.15
N PHE A 169 4.97 1.87 9.34
CA PHE A 169 4.44 0.64 9.89
C PHE A 169 2.96 0.84 10.19
N GLY A 170 2.11 0.04 9.59
CA GLY A 170 0.66 0.15 9.70
C GLY A 170 0.03 -1.07 10.35
N ALA A 171 -1.08 -0.82 11.05
CA ALA A 171 -2.00 -1.84 11.49
C ALA A 171 -3.43 -1.34 11.25
N LYS A 172 -4.30 -2.21 10.73
CA LYS A 172 -5.70 -1.91 10.47
C LYS A 172 -6.58 -3.07 10.95
N VAL A 173 -7.71 -2.76 11.54
CA VAL A 173 -8.69 -3.74 12.01
C VAL A 173 -10.06 -3.43 11.43
N LYS A 174 -10.69 -4.41 10.81
CA LYS A 174 -12.08 -4.37 10.37
C LYS A 174 -12.97 -4.45 11.59
N LEU A 175 -13.76 -3.42 11.83
CA LEU A 175 -14.63 -3.31 13.00
C LEU A 175 -15.99 -3.98 12.73
N LEU A 176 -16.63 -3.60 11.64
CA LEU A 176 -17.98 -4.06 11.30
C LEU A 176 -18.24 -3.97 9.78
N GLY A 177 -19.34 -4.56 9.33
CA GLY A 177 -19.82 -4.53 7.96
C GLY A 177 -19.03 -5.42 7.01
N ASP A 178 -19.51 -5.53 5.79
CA ASP A 178 -18.84 -6.18 4.68
C ASP A 178 -18.99 -5.31 3.42
N ALA A 179 -17.86 -4.97 2.80
CA ALA A 179 -17.88 -4.06 1.67
C ALA A 179 -18.42 -4.71 0.40
N VAL A 180 -18.28 -6.03 0.26
CA VAL A 180 -18.45 -6.75 -1.00
C VAL A 180 -19.61 -7.72 -0.98
N TYR A 181 -19.73 -8.54 0.06
CA TYR A 181 -20.66 -9.67 0.06
C TYR A 181 -22.03 -9.33 0.66
N ASP A 182 -22.14 -8.30 1.49
CA ASP A 182 -23.38 -7.85 2.07
C ASP A 182 -24.02 -6.76 1.18
N GLN A 183 -24.69 -7.20 0.09
CA GLN A 183 -25.29 -6.29 -0.88
C GLN A 183 -26.72 -5.84 -0.52
N GLU A 184 -27.36 -6.53 0.42
CA GLU A 184 -28.72 -6.18 0.89
C GLU A 184 -28.68 -5.07 1.95
N SER A 185 -27.55 -4.87 2.60
CA SER A 185 -27.36 -3.86 3.63
C SER A 185 -26.67 -2.60 3.06
N TRP A 186 -27.11 -1.44 3.51
CA TRP A 186 -26.43 -0.17 3.28
C TRP A 186 -25.18 0.02 4.14
N LEU A 187 -24.97 -0.86 5.14
CA LEU A 187 -23.85 -0.75 6.07
C LEU A 187 -22.53 -0.95 5.32
N PRO A 188 -21.63 0.04 5.29
CA PRO A 188 -20.32 -0.14 4.72
C PRO A 188 -19.44 -1.01 5.62
N GLN A 189 -18.38 -1.56 5.07
CA GLN A 189 -17.28 -2.06 5.90
C GLN A 189 -16.58 -0.88 6.54
N VAL A 190 -16.42 -0.93 7.86
CA VAL A 190 -15.70 0.10 8.63
C VAL A 190 -14.46 -0.53 9.24
N ALA A 191 -13.34 0.16 9.08
CA ALA A 191 -12.07 -0.24 9.68
C ALA A 191 -11.41 0.93 10.40
N PHE A 192 -10.70 0.63 11.47
CA PHE A 192 -9.80 1.54 12.18
C PHE A 192 -8.37 1.17 11.86
N GLY A 193 -7.53 2.16 11.60
CA GLY A 193 -6.11 1.96 11.34
C GLY A 193 -5.22 2.96 12.03
N ILE A 194 -3.98 2.54 12.21
CA ILE A 194 -2.89 3.32 12.78
C ILE A 194 -1.66 3.18 11.90
N GLN A 195 -0.92 4.26 11.69
CA GLN A 195 0.35 4.27 10.96
C GLN A 195 1.41 4.99 11.78
N TYR A 196 2.47 4.29 12.15
CA TYR A 196 3.67 4.86 12.73
C TYR A 196 4.68 5.14 11.63
N LYS A 197 5.17 6.37 11.57
CA LYS A 197 6.03 6.89 10.49
C LYS A 197 7.31 7.48 11.08
N THR A 198 8.45 7.20 10.45
CA THR A 198 9.74 7.75 10.87
C THR A 198 10.53 8.23 9.67
N ASN A 199 11.10 9.43 9.77
CA ASN A 199 11.92 10.05 8.73
C ASN A 199 13.38 10.17 9.19
N ASP A 200 14.32 9.92 8.28
CA ASP A 200 15.77 9.91 8.58
C ASP A 200 16.43 11.31 8.56
N ARG A 201 15.69 12.35 8.16
CA ARG A 201 16.20 13.71 7.95
C ARG A 201 15.77 14.72 9.02
N GLY A 202 15.74 14.31 10.28
CA GLY A 202 15.30 15.14 11.40
C GLY A 202 15.95 16.54 11.45
N GLY A 203 17.23 16.64 11.12
CA GLY A 203 17.91 17.95 11.08
C GLY A 203 17.34 18.91 10.04
N VAL A 204 16.96 18.44 8.85
CA VAL A 204 16.31 19.24 7.81
C VAL A 204 14.88 19.59 8.25
N ILE A 205 14.15 18.62 8.79
CA ILE A 205 12.79 18.79 9.30
C ILE A 205 12.74 19.92 10.34
N HIS A 206 13.63 19.90 11.33
CA HIS A 206 13.69 20.98 12.33
C HIS A 206 14.09 22.32 11.72
N ALA A 207 15.00 22.35 10.75
CA ALA A 207 15.43 23.59 10.09
C ALA A 207 14.29 24.28 9.31
N ILE A 208 13.32 23.54 8.79
CA ILE A 208 12.14 24.09 8.08
C ILE A 208 10.95 24.35 9.01
N GLY A 209 11.09 24.17 10.33
CA GLY A 209 10.05 24.43 11.32
C GLY A 209 9.22 23.21 11.73
N GLY A 210 9.53 22.01 11.22
CA GLY A 210 8.91 20.77 11.67
C GLY A 210 9.32 20.41 13.10
N ARG A 211 8.39 19.87 13.88
CA ARG A 211 8.60 19.57 15.31
C ARG A 211 9.28 18.23 15.52
N GLU A 212 8.81 17.20 14.82
CA GLU A 212 9.21 15.83 15.04
C GLU A 212 9.58 15.17 13.70
N ALA A 213 10.56 14.27 13.73
CA ALA A 213 10.92 13.42 12.59
C ALA A 213 10.11 12.10 12.54
N GLN A 214 9.25 11.90 13.51
CA GLN A 214 8.40 10.71 13.63
C GLN A 214 7.01 11.10 14.13
N GLY A 215 6.00 10.31 13.79
CA GLY A 215 4.64 10.56 14.22
C GLY A 215 3.73 9.36 14.01
N VAL A 216 2.52 9.49 14.48
CA VAL A 216 1.48 8.48 14.36
C VAL A 216 0.26 9.12 13.74
N ASP A 217 -0.30 8.48 12.72
CA ASP A 217 -1.60 8.80 12.18
C ASP A 217 -2.63 7.78 12.66
N TYR A 218 -3.84 8.23 12.94
CA TYR A 218 -5.00 7.39 13.23
C TYR A 218 -6.05 7.65 12.17
N TYR A 219 -6.75 6.61 11.70
CA TYR A 219 -7.82 6.81 10.73
C TYR A 219 -8.96 5.82 10.91
N VAL A 220 -10.13 6.25 10.48
CA VAL A 220 -11.33 5.40 10.31
C VAL A 220 -11.74 5.50 8.86
N SER A 221 -11.83 4.36 8.19
CA SER A 221 -12.29 4.25 6.80
C SER A 221 -13.62 3.52 6.73
N ALA A 222 -14.48 3.93 5.81
CA ALA A 222 -15.73 3.29 5.47
C ALA A 222 -15.76 3.02 3.96
N THR A 223 -15.87 1.76 3.56
CA THR A 223 -15.83 1.34 2.14
C THR A 223 -17.04 0.48 1.81
N LYS A 224 -17.66 0.75 0.66
CA LYS A 224 -18.74 -0.07 0.11
C LYS A 224 -18.54 -0.25 -1.39
N LEU A 225 -18.70 -1.48 -1.86
CA LEU A 225 -18.76 -1.85 -3.26
C LEU A 225 -20.23 -2.20 -3.59
N PHE A 226 -20.86 -1.40 -4.42
CA PHE A 226 -22.19 -1.62 -4.97
C PHE A 226 -22.03 -2.46 -6.23
N LEU A 227 -22.21 -3.78 -6.11
CA LEU A 227 -21.97 -4.71 -7.22
C LEU A 227 -22.91 -4.50 -8.40
N GLY A 228 -24.18 -4.11 -8.13
CA GLY A 228 -25.17 -3.81 -9.18
C GLY A 228 -24.74 -2.66 -10.07
N GLU A 229 -24.14 -1.64 -9.50
CA GLU A 229 -23.64 -0.43 -10.16
C GLU A 229 -22.17 -0.54 -10.55
N SER A 230 -21.50 -1.60 -10.13
CA SER A 230 -20.03 -1.75 -10.27
C SER A 230 -19.24 -0.58 -9.68
N LEU A 231 -19.79 0.07 -8.63
CA LEU A 231 -19.26 1.28 -8.01
C LEU A 231 -18.69 0.99 -6.63
N LEU A 232 -17.42 1.34 -6.42
CA LEU A 232 -16.82 1.40 -5.09
C LEU A 232 -16.79 2.85 -4.60
N ALA A 233 -17.23 3.05 -3.37
CA ALA A 233 -17.11 4.32 -2.66
C ALA A 233 -16.35 4.12 -1.34
N ASN A 234 -15.42 5.03 -1.04
CA ASN A 234 -14.68 5.07 0.21
C ASN A 234 -14.64 6.48 0.79
N ALA A 235 -14.76 6.58 2.10
CA ALA A 235 -14.54 7.80 2.86
C ALA A 235 -13.69 7.48 4.09
N THR A 236 -12.72 8.34 4.38
CA THR A 236 -11.79 8.20 5.50
C THR A 236 -11.66 9.53 6.25
N ILE A 237 -11.66 9.44 7.56
CA ILE A 237 -11.29 10.54 8.47
C ILE A 237 -9.97 10.15 9.11
N ARG A 238 -9.01 11.07 9.08
CA ARG A 238 -7.66 10.86 9.62
C ARG A 238 -7.30 11.95 10.60
N GLU A 239 -6.76 11.56 11.74
CA GLU A 239 -6.05 12.44 12.68
C GLU A 239 -4.56 12.33 12.40
N THR A 240 -3.94 13.42 12.00
CA THR A 240 -2.53 13.43 11.60
C THR A 240 -1.81 14.72 11.97
N LYS A 241 -0.49 14.62 12.12
CA LYS A 241 0.44 15.75 12.20
C LYS A 241 1.39 15.78 11.01
N ALA A 242 1.24 14.84 10.07
CA ALA A 242 2.19 14.59 9.00
C ALA A 242 2.18 15.70 7.94
N ASN A 243 3.32 16.34 7.73
CA ASN A 243 3.55 17.30 6.64
C ASN A 243 3.97 16.52 5.41
N GLN A 244 3.33 16.73 4.26
CA GLN A 244 3.57 15.96 3.04
C GLN A 244 3.64 14.45 3.29
N PHE A 245 2.57 13.91 3.91
CA PHE A 245 2.46 12.49 4.29
C PHE A 245 3.48 11.99 5.33
N GLY A 246 4.35 12.87 5.87
CA GLY A 246 5.43 12.58 6.81
C GLY A 246 6.83 12.92 6.28
N ILE A 247 6.97 13.13 4.98
CA ILE A 247 8.27 13.43 4.34
C ILE A 247 8.90 14.72 4.90
N LEU A 248 8.08 15.73 5.24
CA LEU A 248 8.53 16.98 5.86
C LEU A 248 8.33 16.99 7.39
N GLY A 249 8.24 15.80 8.00
CA GLY A 249 8.08 15.61 9.43
C GLY A 249 6.67 15.79 9.94
N PHE A 250 6.54 15.99 11.27
CA PHE A 250 5.27 15.92 11.97
C PHE A 250 5.09 17.16 12.86
N GLY A 251 3.90 17.82 12.77
CA GLY A 251 3.63 19.10 13.38
C GLY A 251 4.56 20.20 12.86
N GLY A 252 4.30 21.41 13.24
CA GLY A 252 5.11 22.53 12.77
C GLY A 252 5.06 23.75 13.67
N ASP A 253 5.72 24.80 13.20
CA ASP A 253 5.79 26.11 13.87
C ASP A 253 4.47 26.90 13.75
N LYS A 254 3.56 26.49 12.84
CA LYS A 254 2.22 27.06 12.67
C LYS A 254 1.18 26.27 13.48
N ASN A 255 1.23 24.93 13.43
CA ASN A 255 0.39 24.03 14.21
C ASN A 255 1.19 22.78 14.62
N ALA A 256 1.29 22.52 15.91
CA ALA A 256 1.99 21.36 16.46
C ALA A 256 1.05 20.20 16.82
N GLY A 257 -0.26 20.43 16.84
CA GLY A 257 -1.30 19.47 17.20
C GLY A 257 -1.70 18.56 16.05
N TYR A 258 -2.58 17.62 16.35
CA TYR A 258 -3.29 16.85 15.33
C TYR A 258 -4.24 17.76 14.56
N ALA A 259 -4.42 17.45 13.29
CA ALA A 259 -5.43 18.00 12.42
C ALA A 259 -6.32 16.86 11.89
N THR A 260 -7.61 17.14 11.83
CA THR A 260 -8.59 16.22 11.25
C THR A 260 -8.62 16.43 9.74
N GLU A 261 -8.26 15.41 9.00
CA GLU A 261 -8.19 15.42 7.55
C GLU A 261 -9.19 14.42 6.93
N PHE A 262 -9.63 14.71 5.72
CA PHE A 262 -10.62 13.93 4.99
C PHE A 262 -10.01 13.33 3.72
N GLU A 263 -10.35 12.07 3.48
CA GLU A 263 -9.92 11.36 2.29
C GLU A 263 -11.11 10.63 1.67
N GLY A 264 -11.12 10.47 0.35
CA GLY A 264 -12.20 9.79 -0.33
C GLY A 264 -11.76 9.20 -1.66
N SER A 265 -12.45 8.14 -2.08
CA SER A 265 -12.25 7.49 -3.37
C SER A 265 -13.58 7.08 -3.97
N LEU A 266 -13.67 7.22 -5.28
CA LEU A 266 -14.73 6.64 -6.09
C LEU A 266 -14.10 5.85 -7.22
N ALA A 267 -14.55 4.61 -7.43
CA ALA A 267 -14.02 3.77 -8.48
C ALA A 267 -15.12 2.95 -9.16
N LEU A 268 -15.01 2.81 -10.47
CA LEU A 268 -15.91 2.01 -11.32
C LEU A 268 -15.16 0.78 -11.82
N LEU A 269 -15.74 -0.39 -11.62
CA LEU A 269 -15.28 -1.64 -12.19
C LEU A 269 -15.79 -1.75 -13.62
N LEU A 270 -15.00 -1.32 -14.61
CA LEU A 270 -15.35 -1.37 -16.02
C LEU A 270 -15.47 -2.81 -16.53
N THR A 271 -14.62 -3.69 -16.00
CA THR A 271 -14.66 -5.13 -16.20
C THR A 271 -14.25 -5.81 -14.90
N ARG A 272 -14.22 -7.15 -14.87
CA ARG A 272 -13.69 -7.90 -13.71
C ARG A 272 -12.21 -7.64 -13.45
N GLN A 273 -11.46 -7.13 -14.43
CA GLN A 273 -10.02 -6.91 -14.36
C GLN A 273 -9.63 -5.43 -14.42
N LEU A 274 -10.52 -4.55 -14.83
CA LEU A 274 -10.21 -3.15 -15.08
C LEU A 274 -11.07 -2.24 -14.24
N VAL A 275 -10.42 -1.41 -13.44
CA VAL A 275 -11.04 -0.43 -12.54
C VAL A 275 -10.51 0.95 -12.88
N VAL A 276 -11.39 1.94 -13.00
CA VAL A 276 -11.04 3.35 -13.11
C VAL A 276 -11.59 4.10 -11.91
N GLY A 277 -10.84 5.04 -11.38
CA GLY A 277 -11.29 5.78 -10.20
C GLY A 277 -10.58 7.10 -10.01
N THR A 278 -10.96 7.78 -8.95
CA THR A 278 -10.35 9.04 -8.50
C THR A 278 -10.26 9.05 -6.99
N GLU A 279 -9.24 9.71 -6.47
CA GLU A 279 -9.03 9.89 -5.06
C GLU A 279 -8.78 11.36 -4.72
N TYR A 280 -9.13 11.72 -3.52
CA TYR A 280 -8.88 13.03 -2.94
C TYR A 280 -8.44 12.88 -1.48
N ARG A 281 -7.39 13.60 -1.10
CA ARG A 281 -6.82 13.58 0.25
C ARG A 281 -6.45 14.99 0.68
N THR A 282 -7.00 15.45 1.78
CA THR A 282 -6.60 16.70 2.40
C THR A 282 -5.31 16.53 3.21
N LYS A 283 -4.59 17.62 3.42
CA LYS A 283 -3.32 17.64 4.17
C LYS A 283 -3.27 18.81 5.13
N PRO A 284 -2.72 18.63 6.36
CA PRO A 284 -2.63 19.69 7.34
C PRO A 284 -1.55 20.71 6.95
N ASP A 285 -1.88 22.00 7.09
CA ASP A 285 -0.97 23.11 6.81
C ASP A 285 -0.26 23.57 8.10
N ASN A 286 0.76 22.82 8.53
CA ASN A 286 1.42 23.00 9.83
C ASN A 286 2.69 23.85 9.78
N LEU A 287 3.28 24.08 8.58
CA LEU A 287 4.56 24.75 8.41
C LEU A 287 4.38 26.17 7.85
N ARG A 288 5.11 27.14 8.40
CA ARG A 288 5.22 28.48 7.79
C ARG A 288 6.15 28.50 6.58
N PHE A 289 7.09 27.58 6.55
CA PHE A 289 8.04 27.41 5.45
C PHE A 289 7.35 27.12 4.12
N ALA A 290 6.28 26.32 4.13
CA ALA A 290 5.57 25.88 2.93
C ALA A 290 4.07 25.80 3.20
N ARG A 291 3.27 26.20 2.23
CA ARG A 291 1.83 25.99 2.27
C ARG A 291 1.51 24.61 1.74
N GLU A 292 0.79 23.82 2.51
CA GLU A 292 0.26 22.54 2.06
C GLU A 292 -0.97 22.73 1.19
N GLN A 293 -1.06 21.92 0.14
CA GLN A 293 -2.23 21.80 -0.72
C GLN A 293 -2.67 20.33 -0.73
N ASN A 294 -3.95 20.11 -1.00
CA ASN A 294 -4.53 18.77 -1.03
C ASN A 294 -3.97 17.95 -2.19
N ALA A 295 -4.06 16.63 -2.09
CA ALA A 295 -3.67 15.70 -3.13
C ALA A 295 -4.90 15.09 -3.80
N ALA A 296 -4.77 14.79 -5.09
CA ALA A 296 -5.80 14.11 -5.87
C ALA A 296 -5.17 13.26 -6.96
N ASP A 297 -5.89 12.25 -7.41
CA ASP A 297 -5.53 11.49 -8.59
C ASP A 297 -6.74 11.01 -9.40
N VAL A 298 -6.43 10.56 -10.61
CA VAL A 298 -7.30 9.73 -11.44
C VAL A 298 -6.50 8.50 -11.82
N PHE A 299 -7.00 7.32 -11.48
CA PHE A 299 -6.27 6.07 -11.63
C PHE A 299 -6.98 5.05 -12.52
N LEU A 300 -6.17 4.15 -13.07
CA LEU A 300 -6.57 2.95 -13.76
C LEU A 300 -5.83 1.77 -13.13
N ALA A 301 -6.56 0.82 -12.58
CA ALA A 301 -5.99 -0.39 -12.00
C ALA A 301 -6.37 -1.60 -12.88
N PHE A 302 -5.38 -2.38 -13.25
CA PHE A 302 -5.54 -3.58 -14.06
C PHE A 302 -5.09 -4.81 -13.26
N PHE A 303 -6.02 -5.72 -13.02
CA PHE A 303 -5.81 -6.98 -12.31
C PHE A 303 -5.64 -8.11 -13.33
N LEU A 304 -4.39 -8.47 -13.62
CA LEU A 304 -4.10 -9.55 -14.55
C LEU A 304 -4.72 -10.88 -14.06
N ASN A 305 -4.57 -11.12 -12.77
CA ASN A 305 -5.14 -12.23 -12.02
C ASN A 305 -5.12 -11.87 -10.52
N LYS A 306 -5.45 -12.80 -9.62
CA LYS A 306 -5.38 -12.58 -8.16
C LYS A 306 -3.97 -12.32 -7.64
N ASN A 307 -2.93 -12.75 -8.37
CA ASN A 307 -1.55 -12.65 -7.91
C ASN A 307 -0.81 -11.43 -8.44
N LEU A 308 -1.31 -10.77 -9.50
CA LEU A 308 -0.60 -9.67 -10.13
C LEU A 308 -1.56 -8.56 -10.59
N SER A 309 -1.30 -7.35 -10.16
CA SER A 309 -1.98 -6.15 -10.62
C SER A 309 -1.01 -5.02 -10.91
N ALA A 310 -1.44 -4.09 -11.77
CA ALA A 310 -0.73 -2.88 -12.12
C ALA A 310 -1.67 -1.69 -11.99
N THR A 311 -1.18 -0.58 -11.45
CA THR A 311 -1.94 0.67 -11.33
C THR A 311 -1.18 1.79 -11.99
N LEU A 312 -1.88 2.57 -12.81
CA LEU A 312 -1.42 3.80 -13.41
C LEU A 312 -2.33 4.94 -12.95
N ALA A 313 -1.76 6.08 -12.55
CA ALA A 313 -2.56 7.27 -12.26
C ALA A 313 -1.87 8.54 -12.75
N TYR A 314 -2.66 9.56 -13.00
CA TYR A 314 -2.21 10.94 -13.02
C TYR A 314 -2.46 11.53 -11.65
N VAL A 315 -1.39 11.98 -10.98
CA VAL A 315 -1.44 12.47 -9.61
C VAL A 315 -1.08 13.93 -9.53
N ASP A 316 -1.81 14.69 -8.72
CA ASP A 316 -1.50 16.05 -8.29
C ASP A 316 -1.28 16.02 -6.77
N LEU A 317 -0.05 16.24 -6.33
CA LEU A 317 0.30 16.30 -4.91
C LEU A 317 0.32 17.74 -4.37
N GLY A 318 -0.07 18.72 -5.20
CA GLY A 318 -0.02 20.13 -4.87
C GLY A 318 1.41 20.68 -4.78
N ASP A 319 1.60 21.70 -3.97
CA ASP A 319 2.93 22.26 -3.71
C ASP A 319 3.68 21.38 -2.72
N ILE A 320 4.96 21.14 -2.97
CA ILE A 320 5.85 20.41 -2.05
C ILE A 320 6.98 21.34 -1.62
N ALA A 321 7.13 21.58 -0.34
CA ALA A 321 8.00 22.60 0.20
C ALA A 321 7.64 23.98 -0.40
N THR A 322 8.58 24.62 -1.09
CA THR A 322 8.37 25.91 -1.80
C THR A 322 8.20 25.75 -3.32
N ILE A 323 8.14 24.50 -3.81
CA ILE A 323 8.05 24.19 -5.23
C ILE A 323 6.60 23.87 -5.58
N LYS A 324 6.07 24.62 -6.55
CA LYS A 324 4.66 24.58 -6.91
C LYS A 324 4.31 23.45 -7.86
N ASP A 325 3.02 23.11 -7.91
CA ASP A 325 2.38 22.31 -8.95
C ASP A 325 3.05 20.95 -9.18
N GLN A 326 3.23 20.17 -8.12
CA GLN A 326 3.88 18.86 -8.20
C GLN A 326 2.90 17.80 -8.70
N ARG A 327 2.90 17.63 -10.01
CA ARG A 327 2.07 16.70 -10.76
C ARG A 327 2.91 15.65 -11.46
N GLY A 328 2.34 14.48 -11.68
CA GLY A 328 3.08 13.43 -12.37
C GLY A 328 2.29 12.15 -12.60
N ALA A 329 3.02 11.09 -12.92
CA ALA A 329 2.47 9.77 -13.10
C ALA A 329 2.70 8.93 -11.83
N TYR A 330 1.69 8.17 -11.43
CA TYR A 330 1.81 7.11 -10.43
C TYR A 330 1.85 5.78 -11.17
N ILE A 331 2.87 4.99 -10.94
CA ILE A 331 3.06 3.68 -11.58
C ILE A 331 3.35 2.68 -10.47
N SER A 332 2.47 1.69 -10.30
CA SER A 332 2.59 0.67 -9.26
C SER A 332 2.42 -0.73 -9.82
N LEU A 333 3.22 -1.65 -9.32
CA LEU A 333 3.05 -3.10 -9.50
C LEU A 333 2.85 -3.74 -8.13
N GLN A 334 1.89 -4.65 -8.06
CA GLN A 334 1.56 -5.39 -6.85
C GLN A 334 1.49 -6.88 -7.18
N ALA A 335 2.15 -7.67 -6.33
CA ALA A 335 1.99 -9.12 -6.32
C ALA A 335 1.34 -9.53 -5.00
N GLY A 336 0.32 -10.43 -5.07
CA GLY A 336 -0.46 -10.83 -3.90
C GLY A 336 -0.92 -12.28 -3.94
N PHE A 337 -1.53 -12.72 -2.86
CA PHE A 337 -2.12 -14.05 -2.67
C PHE A 337 -3.32 -13.98 -1.72
#